data_283171db023893e4b4b7b2d32e75ab8c
#
_entry.id   283171db023893e4b4b7b2d32e75ab8c
#
_cell.length_a   1.000
_cell.length_b   1.000
_cell.length_c   1.000
_cell.angle_alpha   90.00
_cell.angle_beta   90.00
_cell.angle_gamma   90.00
#
_symmetry.space_group_name_H-M   'P 1'
#
loop_
_entity.id
_entity.type
_entity.pdbx_description
1 polymer ?
#
loop_
_entity_poly.entity_id
_entity_poly.type
_entity_poly.pdbx_seq_one_letter_code
_entity_poly.pdbx_strand_id
1 'polypeptide(L)'
;MLRACLVIALCALTLVAAGCGSKPKPVTKAQYQAELQRLGQDLTDAGSELGRSIDIATFNGNVDNLKDHLRGAADDLRGLKPPPDVQSANVRLADALDDFADELDPVKEARRQSIVKARAALLKVSRSEPVRQARAATRELKAKGYDIGQFGSL
;
A
#
# COMPACT_ATOMS: atom_id res chain seq x y z
N MET A 1 -36.80 8.26 60.82
CA MET A 1 -37.62 7.03 60.60
C MET A 1 -37.65 6.89 59.08
N LEU A 2 -37.20 5.95 58.57
CA LEU A 2 -37.28 4.57 58.23
C LEU A 2 -36.46 4.25 56.99
N ARG A 3 -35.48 3.41 57.10
CA ARG A 3 -35.22 2.13 56.39
C ARG A 3 -35.19 2.26 54.87
N ALA A 4 -33.99 2.34 54.28
CA ALA A 4 -33.19 1.20 53.90
C ALA A 4 -33.94 0.17 53.06
N CYS A 5 -33.64 0.13 51.75
CA CYS A 5 -33.61 -1.09 50.97
C CYS A 5 -32.56 -0.93 49.88
N LEU A 6 -31.42 -1.49 50.21
CA LEU A 6 -30.27 -1.72 49.33
C LEU A 6 -30.62 -2.94 48.45
N VAL A 7 -30.86 -2.73 47.15
CA VAL A 7 -30.93 -3.82 46.20
C VAL A 7 -29.67 -3.81 45.40
N ILE A 8 -28.75 -4.67 45.83
CA ILE A 8 -27.51 -4.97 45.07
C ILE A 8 -27.95 -5.88 43.92
N ALA A 9 -28.07 -5.32 42.76
CA ALA A 9 -28.17 -6.08 41.51
C ALA A 9 -26.75 -6.48 41.08
N LEU A 10 -26.39 -7.70 41.39
CA LEU A 10 -25.17 -8.35 40.96
C LEU A 10 -25.30 -8.67 39.47
N CYS A 11 -24.88 -7.70 38.60
CA CYS A 11 -24.72 -7.98 37.17
C CYS A 11 -23.48 -8.87 37.00
N ALA A 12 -23.73 -10.17 36.85
CA ALA A 12 -22.72 -11.13 36.41
C ALA A 12 -22.23 -10.74 35.01
N LEU A 13 -21.03 -10.14 34.93
CA LEU A 13 -20.28 -9.98 33.68
C LEU A 13 -19.87 -11.36 33.22
N THR A 14 -20.65 -11.98 32.36
CA THR A 14 -20.20 -13.14 31.59
C THR A 14 -19.20 -12.64 30.52
N LEU A 15 -17.91 -12.71 30.83
CA LEU A 15 -16.84 -12.67 29.83
C LEU A 15 -17.03 -13.88 28.91
N VAL A 16 -17.71 -13.68 27.80
CA VAL A 16 -17.66 -14.62 26.68
C VAL A 16 -16.28 -14.46 26.05
N ALA A 17 -15.34 -15.26 26.53
CA ALA A 17 -14.08 -15.52 25.85
C ALA A 17 -14.39 -16.34 24.58
N ALA A 18 -14.89 -15.69 23.53
CA ALA A 18 -15.00 -16.27 22.19
C ALA A 18 -13.60 -16.31 21.57
N GLY A 19 -12.74 -17.14 22.15
CA GLY A 19 -11.47 -17.55 21.56
C GLY A 19 -11.71 -18.59 20.47
N CYS A 20 -12.51 -18.25 19.46
CA CYS A 20 -12.53 -19.01 18.23
C CYS A 20 -11.47 -18.43 17.31
N GLY A 21 -10.37 -19.17 17.11
CA GLY A 21 -9.38 -18.96 16.07
C GLY A 21 -10.01 -19.11 14.68
N SER A 22 -10.94 -18.22 14.34
CA SER A 22 -11.48 -18.12 12.99
C SER A 22 -10.36 -17.66 12.09
N LYS A 23 -9.91 -18.51 11.18
CA LYS A 23 -9.01 -18.07 10.11
C LYS A 23 -9.65 -16.84 9.46
N PRO A 24 -8.93 -15.70 9.41
CA PRO A 24 -9.51 -14.49 8.84
C PRO A 24 -10.02 -14.82 7.43
N LYS A 25 -11.28 -14.48 7.18
CA LYS A 25 -11.94 -14.73 5.90
C LYS A 25 -11.28 -13.89 4.80
N PRO A 26 -11.16 -14.40 3.57
CA PRO A 26 -10.75 -13.59 2.44
C PRO A 26 -11.66 -12.37 2.29
N VAL A 27 -11.08 -11.23 1.91
CA VAL A 27 -11.87 -10.04 1.56
C VAL A 27 -12.68 -10.31 0.29
N THR A 28 -13.83 -9.66 0.16
CA THR A 28 -14.64 -9.76 -1.06
C THR A 28 -13.91 -9.09 -2.24
N LYS A 29 -14.30 -9.45 -3.46
CA LYS A 29 -13.78 -8.79 -4.67
C LYS A 29 -13.94 -7.27 -4.61
N ALA A 30 -15.09 -6.75 -4.19
CA ALA A 30 -15.35 -5.32 -4.07
C ALA A 30 -14.45 -4.64 -3.03
N GLN A 31 -14.24 -5.26 -1.87
CA GLN A 31 -13.33 -4.74 -0.85
C GLN A 31 -11.89 -4.72 -1.34
N TYR A 32 -11.44 -5.77 -2.01
CA TYR A 32 -10.10 -5.84 -2.57
C TYR A 32 -9.88 -4.77 -3.66
N GLN A 33 -10.85 -4.57 -4.55
CA GLN A 33 -10.80 -3.49 -5.55
C GLN A 33 -10.74 -2.10 -4.92
N ALA A 34 -11.57 -1.84 -3.90
CA ALA A 34 -11.56 -0.56 -3.21
C ALA A 34 -10.20 -0.25 -2.57
N GLU A 35 -9.55 -1.27 -1.98
CA GLU A 35 -8.24 -1.11 -1.40
C GLU A 35 -7.15 -0.87 -2.48
N LEU A 36 -7.18 -1.59 -3.58
CA LEU A 36 -6.28 -1.33 -4.70
C LEU A 36 -6.43 0.09 -5.25
N GLN A 37 -7.68 0.58 -5.38
CA GLN A 37 -7.93 1.94 -5.86
C GLN A 37 -7.37 2.99 -4.90
N ARG A 38 -7.57 2.80 -3.58
CA ARG A 38 -7.02 3.68 -2.55
C ARG A 38 -5.48 3.73 -2.63
N LEU A 39 -4.83 2.57 -2.58
CA LEU A 39 -3.37 2.47 -2.66
C LEU A 39 -2.81 3.07 -3.95
N GLY A 40 -3.48 2.83 -5.08
CA GLY A 40 -3.09 3.41 -6.38
C GLY A 40 -3.21 4.94 -6.40
N GLN A 41 -4.22 5.51 -5.75
CA GLN A 41 -4.39 6.96 -5.62
C GLN A 41 -3.27 7.54 -4.74
N ASP A 42 -3.03 6.97 -3.57
CA ASP A 42 -2.00 7.43 -2.63
C ASP A 42 -0.60 7.46 -3.29
N LEU A 43 -0.26 6.42 -4.07
CA LEU A 43 1.00 6.37 -4.83
C LEU A 43 1.06 7.40 -5.96
N THR A 44 -0.06 7.66 -6.64
CA THR A 44 -0.15 8.67 -7.70
C THR A 44 0.05 10.07 -7.12
N ASP A 45 -0.53 10.35 -5.96
CA ASP A 45 -0.41 11.64 -5.29
C ASP A 45 1.04 11.87 -4.81
N ALA A 46 1.66 10.88 -4.16
CA ALA A 46 3.07 10.95 -3.75
C ALA A 46 4.03 11.12 -4.95
N GLY A 47 3.79 10.40 -6.05
CA GLY A 47 4.55 10.55 -7.30
C GLY A 47 4.39 11.94 -7.94
N SER A 48 3.19 12.52 -7.86
CA SER A 48 2.91 13.87 -8.36
C SER A 48 3.62 14.94 -7.55
N GLU A 49 3.72 14.78 -6.24
CA GLU A 49 4.49 15.67 -5.37
C GLU A 49 5.98 15.66 -5.72
N LEU A 50 6.53 14.47 -5.98
CA LEU A 50 7.91 14.35 -6.45
C LEU A 50 8.13 15.11 -7.76
N GLY A 51 7.19 15.02 -8.69
CA GLY A 51 7.26 15.73 -9.98
C GLY A 51 7.21 17.26 -9.88
N ARG A 52 6.64 17.80 -8.79
CA ARG A 52 6.52 19.26 -8.54
C ARG A 52 7.69 19.83 -7.75
N SER A 53 8.65 19.00 -7.32
CA SER A 53 9.77 19.45 -6.47
C SER A 53 10.68 20.43 -7.19
N ILE A 54 10.86 21.62 -6.62
CA ILE A 54 11.65 22.71 -7.21
C ILE A 54 13.11 22.70 -6.71
N ASP A 55 13.33 22.45 -5.44
CA ASP A 55 14.64 22.43 -4.80
C ASP A 55 15.08 21.02 -4.38
N ILE A 56 16.34 20.87 -3.94
CA ILE A 56 16.92 19.58 -3.59
C ILE A 56 16.31 19.02 -2.30
N ALA A 57 16.03 19.87 -1.31
CA ALA A 57 15.52 19.43 -0.02
C ALA A 57 14.10 18.87 -0.17
N THR A 58 13.21 19.61 -0.84
CA THR A 58 11.86 19.20 -1.17
C THR A 58 11.86 17.93 -2.03
N PHE A 59 12.75 17.85 -3.03
CA PHE A 59 12.87 16.65 -3.86
C PHE A 59 13.25 15.42 -3.04
N ASN A 60 14.25 15.52 -2.17
CA ASN A 60 14.67 14.40 -1.33
C ASN A 60 13.57 13.97 -0.36
N GLY A 61 12.88 14.94 0.26
CA GLY A 61 11.73 14.66 1.12
C GLY A 61 10.60 13.94 0.38
N ASN A 62 10.28 14.37 -0.84
CA ASN A 62 9.25 13.72 -1.66
C ASN A 62 9.67 12.35 -2.18
N VAL A 63 10.96 12.08 -2.41
CA VAL A 63 11.46 10.73 -2.68
C VAL A 63 11.26 9.84 -1.45
N ASP A 64 11.61 10.31 -0.25
CA ASP A 64 11.42 9.55 0.99
C ASP A 64 9.93 9.28 1.24
N ASN A 65 9.07 10.29 1.07
CA ASN A 65 7.62 10.13 1.15
C ASN A 65 7.09 9.07 0.17
N LEU A 66 7.51 9.11 -1.09
CA LEU A 66 7.12 8.09 -2.07
C LEU A 66 7.60 6.68 -1.66
N LYS A 67 8.82 6.55 -1.12
CA LYS A 67 9.33 5.26 -0.60
C LYS A 67 8.45 4.74 0.53
N ASP A 68 8.06 5.60 1.47
CA ASP A 68 7.21 5.22 2.59
C ASP A 68 5.82 4.78 2.11
N HIS A 69 5.23 5.49 1.13
CA HIS A 69 3.96 5.08 0.50
C HIS A 69 4.08 3.74 -0.23
N LEU A 70 5.18 3.49 -0.96
CA LEU A 70 5.41 2.22 -1.65
C LEU A 70 5.51 1.06 -0.66
N ARG A 71 6.28 1.21 0.43
CA ARG A 71 6.41 0.19 1.47
C ARG A 71 5.11 -0.01 2.24
N GLY A 72 4.43 1.07 2.61
CA GLY A 72 3.11 1.01 3.24
C GLY A 72 2.09 0.25 2.38
N ALA A 73 2.06 0.55 1.07
CA ALA A 73 1.20 -0.17 0.13
C ALA A 73 1.57 -1.66 0.00
N ALA A 74 2.87 -2.00 0.02
CA ALA A 74 3.33 -3.38 0.02
C ALA A 74 2.87 -4.13 1.29
N ASP A 75 2.99 -3.50 2.46
CA ASP A 75 2.57 -4.08 3.74
C ASP A 75 1.06 -4.23 3.82
N ASP A 76 0.29 -3.24 3.37
CA ASP A 76 -1.17 -3.32 3.27
C ASP A 76 -1.59 -4.50 2.38
N LEU A 77 -0.98 -4.65 1.19
CA LEU A 77 -1.24 -5.77 0.28
C LEU A 77 -0.90 -7.12 0.89
N ARG A 78 0.20 -7.24 1.65
CA ARG A 78 0.58 -8.47 2.38
C ARG A 78 -0.38 -8.77 3.51
N GLY A 79 -0.90 -7.73 4.18
CA GLY A 79 -1.90 -7.85 5.26
C GLY A 79 -3.29 -8.26 4.75
N LEU A 80 -3.61 -7.97 3.50
CA LEU A 80 -4.86 -8.39 2.88
C LEU A 80 -4.90 -9.92 2.69
N LYS A 81 -6.10 -10.47 2.78
CA LYS A 81 -6.41 -11.83 2.31
C LYS A 81 -7.22 -11.74 1.03
N PRO A 82 -6.55 -11.56 -0.11
CA PRO A 82 -7.25 -11.39 -1.38
C PRO A 82 -8.05 -12.64 -1.75
N PRO A 83 -9.01 -12.52 -2.69
CA PRO A 83 -9.66 -13.68 -3.29
C PRO A 83 -8.62 -14.68 -3.82
N PRO A 84 -8.87 -16.01 -3.71
CA PRO A 84 -7.88 -17.04 -4.06
C PRO A 84 -7.33 -16.95 -5.48
N ASP A 85 -8.14 -16.49 -6.42
CA ASP A 85 -7.80 -16.38 -7.84
C ASP A 85 -6.75 -15.29 -8.13
N VAL A 86 -6.53 -14.33 -7.20
CA VAL A 86 -5.57 -13.23 -7.37
C VAL A 86 -4.47 -13.22 -6.31
N GLN A 87 -4.41 -14.20 -5.42
CA GLN A 87 -3.44 -14.25 -4.34
C GLN A 87 -1.99 -14.13 -4.82
N SER A 88 -1.63 -14.87 -5.88
CA SER A 88 -0.29 -14.82 -6.46
C SER A 88 0.05 -13.46 -7.08
N ALA A 89 -0.90 -12.82 -7.76
CA ALA A 89 -0.72 -11.48 -8.32
C ALA A 89 -0.56 -10.42 -7.22
N ASN A 90 -1.31 -10.55 -6.11
CA ASN A 90 -1.19 -9.69 -4.96
C ASN A 90 0.20 -9.75 -4.31
N VAL A 91 0.73 -10.94 -4.09
CA VAL A 91 2.08 -11.13 -3.53
C VAL A 91 3.13 -10.50 -4.44
N ARG A 92 3.10 -10.79 -5.75
CA ARG A 92 4.03 -10.18 -6.71
C ARG A 92 3.93 -8.67 -6.78
N LEU A 93 2.72 -8.10 -6.65
CA LEU A 93 2.54 -6.66 -6.61
C LEU A 93 3.17 -6.06 -5.35
N ALA A 94 2.93 -6.66 -4.18
CA ALA A 94 3.52 -6.22 -2.92
C ALA A 94 5.06 -6.26 -2.96
N ASP A 95 5.64 -7.36 -3.42
CA ASP A 95 7.09 -7.50 -3.52
C ASP A 95 7.68 -6.48 -4.50
N ALA A 96 7.03 -6.27 -5.64
CA ALA A 96 7.48 -5.30 -6.64
C ALA A 96 7.41 -3.85 -6.15
N LEU A 97 6.45 -3.48 -5.29
CA LEU A 97 6.38 -2.14 -4.69
C LEU A 97 7.50 -1.92 -3.68
N ASP A 98 7.82 -2.93 -2.88
CA ASP A 98 8.90 -2.88 -1.90
C ASP A 98 10.26 -2.75 -2.59
N ASP A 99 10.53 -3.60 -3.58
CA ASP A 99 11.74 -3.53 -4.41
C ASP A 99 11.84 -2.19 -5.15
N PHE A 100 10.71 -1.63 -5.60
CA PHE A 100 10.69 -0.31 -6.25
C PHE A 100 11.09 0.80 -5.28
N ALA A 101 10.68 0.74 -4.01
CA ALA A 101 11.10 1.71 -3.00
C ALA A 101 12.63 1.74 -2.85
N ASP A 102 13.30 0.59 -2.92
CA ASP A 102 14.75 0.50 -2.81
C ASP A 102 15.48 1.08 -4.05
N GLU A 103 14.88 0.98 -5.22
CA GLU A 103 15.42 1.56 -6.46
C GLU A 103 15.42 3.11 -6.49
N LEU A 104 14.76 3.78 -5.53
CA LEU A 104 14.68 5.25 -5.49
C LEU A 104 15.90 5.92 -4.85
N ASP A 105 16.73 5.23 -4.09
CA ASP A 105 17.91 5.83 -3.44
C ASP A 105 18.93 6.42 -4.44
N PRO A 106 19.27 5.75 -5.55
CA PRO A 106 20.13 6.33 -6.59
C PRO A 106 19.59 7.62 -7.21
N VAL A 107 18.26 7.85 -7.17
CA VAL A 107 17.64 9.07 -7.70
C VAL A 107 17.98 10.28 -6.84
N LYS A 108 17.99 10.11 -5.50
CA LYS A 108 18.40 11.17 -4.56
C LYS A 108 19.86 11.57 -4.77
N GLU A 109 20.74 10.59 -4.93
CA GLU A 109 22.16 10.85 -5.18
C GLU A 109 22.38 11.54 -6.53
N ALA A 110 21.69 11.11 -7.58
CA ALA A 110 21.73 11.75 -8.88
C ALA A 110 21.25 13.21 -8.83
N ARG A 111 20.24 13.53 -8.00
CA ARG A 111 19.71 14.89 -7.80
C ARG A 111 20.73 15.83 -7.17
N ARG A 112 21.54 15.33 -6.22
CA ARG A 112 22.63 16.12 -5.62
C ARG A 112 23.64 16.58 -6.66
N GLN A 113 23.86 15.81 -7.71
CA GLN A 113 24.78 16.15 -8.79
C GLN A 113 24.14 17.11 -9.80
N SER A 114 22.94 16.80 -10.30
CA SER A 114 22.16 17.69 -11.16
C SER A 114 20.73 17.18 -11.39
N ILE A 115 19.83 18.11 -11.79
CA ILE A 115 18.47 17.74 -12.21
C ILE A 115 18.45 16.83 -13.45
N VAL A 116 19.41 16.99 -14.35
CA VAL A 116 19.53 16.15 -15.55
C VAL A 116 19.85 14.70 -15.18
N LYS A 117 20.79 14.50 -14.22
CA LYS A 117 21.12 13.18 -13.71
C LYS A 117 19.95 12.54 -12.94
N ALA A 118 19.23 13.33 -12.16
CA ALA A 118 18.02 12.85 -11.48
C ALA A 118 16.95 12.36 -12.47
N ARG A 119 16.69 13.13 -13.55
CA ARG A 119 15.77 12.70 -14.61
C ARG A 119 16.23 11.41 -15.30
N ALA A 120 17.52 11.28 -15.59
CA ALA A 120 18.06 10.06 -16.18
C ALA A 120 17.91 8.86 -15.22
N ALA A 121 18.14 9.06 -13.91
CA ALA A 121 17.93 8.03 -12.89
C ALA A 121 16.44 7.62 -12.80
N LEU A 122 15.51 8.58 -12.79
CA LEU A 122 14.07 8.29 -12.80
C LEU A 122 13.66 7.48 -14.04
N LEU A 123 14.17 7.84 -15.23
CA LEU A 123 13.91 7.07 -16.44
C LEU A 123 14.46 5.64 -16.37
N LYS A 124 15.60 5.45 -15.71
CA LYS A 124 16.15 4.11 -15.48
C LYS A 124 15.24 3.31 -14.53
N VAL A 125 14.84 3.93 -13.42
CA VAL A 125 13.94 3.30 -12.43
C VAL A 125 12.59 2.96 -13.05
N SER A 126 12.00 3.82 -13.88
CA SER A 126 10.71 3.54 -14.56
C SER A 126 10.76 2.32 -15.52
N ARG A 127 11.94 1.82 -15.84
CA ARG A 127 12.19 0.63 -16.67
C ARG A 127 12.80 -0.52 -15.89
N SER A 128 12.93 -0.39 -14.58
CA SER A 128 13.53 -1.40 -13.70
C SER A 128 12.68 -2.67 -13.63
N GLU A 129 13.27 -3.74 -13.12
CA GLU A 129 12.57 -5.02 -12.98
C GLU A 129 11.36 -4.91 -12.03
N PRO A 130 11.44 -4.26 -10.85
CA PRO A 130 10.29 -4.09 -9.98
C PRO A 130 9.10 -3.42 -10.69
N VAL A 131 9.33 -2.35 -11.47
CA VAL A 131 8.26 -1.68 -12.22
C VAL A 131 7.64 -2.59 -13.28
N ARG A 132 8.45 -3.41 -13.97
CA ARG A 132 7.93 -4.41 -14.92
C ARG A 132 7.10 -5.48 -14.22
N GLN A 133 7.51 -5.95 -13.05
CA GLN A 133 6.77 -6.94 -12.24
C GLN A 133 5.46 -6.35 -11.72
N ALA A 134 5.46 -5.13 -11.20
CA ALA A 134 4.23 -4.44 -10.79
C ALA A 134 3.24 -4.33 -11.96
N ARG A 135 3.70 -3.91 -13.14
CA ARG A 135 2.88 -3.86 -14.37
C ARG A 135 2.38 -5.23 -14.81
N ALA A 136 3.15 -6.29 -14.63
CA ALA A 136 2.71 -7.65 -14.95
C ALA A 136 1.62 -8.11 -13.98
N ALA A 137 1.79 -7.88 -12.68
CA ALA A 137 0.80 -8.20 -11.66
C ALA A 137 -0.51 -7.43 -11.87
N THR A 138 -0.43 -6.13 -12.15
CA THR A 138 -1.61 -5.29 -12.41
C THR A 138 -2.35 -5.72 -13.69
N ARG A 139 -1.64 -6.10 -14.76
CA ARG A 139 -2.27 -6.67 -15.97
C ARG A 139 -3.01 -7.97 -15.68
N GLU A 140 -2.44 -8.84 -14.83
CA GLU A 140 -3.11 -10.09 -14.43
C GLU A 140 -4.39 -9.80 -13.64
N LEU A 141 -4.35 -8.86 -12.69
CA LEU A 141 -5.53 -8.42 -11.94
C LEU A 141 -6.64 -7.91 -12.88
N LYS A 142 -6.29 -7.05 -13.85
CA LYS A 142 -7.22 -6.57 -14.87
C LYS A 142 -7.79 -7.71 -15.73
N ALA A 143 -6.95 -8.65 -16.17
CA ALA A 143 -7.39 -9.79 -16.98
C ALA A 143 -8.40 -10.68 -16.24
N LYS A 144 -8.33 -10.73 -14.90
CA LYS A 144 -9.30 -11.41 -14.03
C LYS A 144 -10.51 -10.54 -13.68
N GLY A 145 -10.65 -9.39 -14.31
CA GLY A 145 -11.81 -8.50 -14.16
C GLY A 145 -11.81 -7.70 -12.85
N TYR A 146 -10.64 -7.43 -12.28
CA TYR A 146 -10.52 -6.51 -11.14
C TYR A 146 -10.31 -5.09 -11.62
N ASP A 147 -11.07 -4.15 -11.06
CA ASP A 147 -10.84 -2.73 -11.24
C ASP A 147 -9.73 -2.30 -10.26
N ILE A 148 -8.61 -1.86 -10.79
CA ILE A 148 -7.42 -1.52 -10.02
C ILE A 148 -7.13 -0.01 -10.02
N GLY A 149 -8.05 0.81 -10.54
CA GLY A 149 -7.94 2.27 -10.54
C GLY A 149 -6.58 2.75 -11.10
N GLN A 150 -5.94 3.67 -10.39
CA GLN A 150 -4.67 4.31 -10.78
C GLN A 150 -3.47 3.34 -10.85
N PHE A 151 -3.50 2.19 -10.19
CA PHE A 151 -2.46 1.18 -10.41
C PHE A 151 -2.32 0.75 -11.87
N GLY A 152 -3.34 1.01 -12.68
CA GLY A 152 -3.31 0.70 -14.11
C GLY A 152 -2.49 1.64 -14.97
N SER A 153 -2.03 2.75 -14.42
CA SER A 153 -1.26 3.79 -15.12
C SER A 153 0.23 3.83 -14.72
N LEU A 154 0.68 2.91 -13.86
CA LEU A 154 2.10 2.72 -13.50
C LEU A 154 2.97 2.23 -14.66
#